data_fc9cbea4783854ae594e1f4601e59861
#
_entry.id   fc9cbea4783854ae594e1f4601e59861
#
_cell.length_a   1.000
_cell.length_b   1.000
_cell.length_c   1.000
_cell.angle_alpha   90.00
_cell.angle_beta   90.00
_cell.angle_gamma   90.00
#
_symmetry.space_group_name_H-M   'P 1'
#
loop_
_entity.id
_entity.type
_entity.pdbx_description
1 polymer ?
#
loop_
_entity_poly.entity_id
_entity_poly.type
_entity_poly.pdbx_seq_one_letter_code
_entity_poly.pdbx_strand_id
1 'polypeptide(L)'
;MRLIPSLAAIIIATPALADPKVIADLPPVHSLVAQVMEGVGTPTLLLDQGGSGHSLSLRPSQASAAQEADLIFWIGPAMSPALEKPFETLGENAHVIALMTAPGTLIIDTADSEPHTHDGEEGHDHEDHAEEGHDHDHDHEEHAEEGHDHDHDEHAEEGHDHDHDKHAEEGHDDDHAAHAEEAHDDQDHDHAEDGHDHHDHGPEDPHVWLSPENAKTWLALIAEELAEHDPDNAATYESNAKAAIANIDTLTAQIETTLAPFEGREYLATHRAFAYFEARFHLAPAQALTGIDGGAAGPRAMEEVREAAEDGITCLITEPETKEATVATLTEGTALEAHFLDPLGRDIAPGPQQYTQLLQNIAATYADCLK
;
A
#
# COMPACT_ATOMS: atom_id res chain seq x y z
N MET A 1 46.22 49.27 45.72
CA MET A 1 44.84 48.73 45.37
C MET A 1 44.80 48.48 43.86
N ARG A 2 44.82 47.22 43.45
CA ARG A 2 44.70 46.84 42.04
C ARG A 2 43.29 46.44 41.82
N LEU A 3 42.50 47.16 41.00
CA LEU A 3 41.18 46.86 40.55
C LEU A 3 41.29 45.80 39.44
N ILE A 4 40.74 44.61 39.68
CA ILE A 4 40.61 43.56 38.68
C ILE A 4 39.22 43.77 37.99
N PRO A 5 39.15 44.00 36.66
CA PRO A 5 37.88 44.05 35.98
C PRO A 5 37.25 42.65 35.88
N SER A 6 36.10 42.45 36.46
CA SER A 6 35.28 41.23 36.23
C SER A 6 34.73 41.26 34.82
N LEU A 7 35.17 40.33 33.98
CA LEU A 7 34.63 40.09 32.66
C LEU A 7 33.35 39.27 32.84
N ALA A 8 32.18 39.89 32.71
CA ALA A 8 30.91 39.19 32.68
C ALA A 8 30.75 38.50 31.30
N ALA A 9 30.83 37.18 31.29
CA ALA A 9 30.45 36.36 30.10
C ALA A 9 28.93 36.40 29.89
N ILE A 10 28.50 37.03 28.82
CA ILE A 10 27.10 36.99 28.38
C ILE A 10 26.92 35.61 27.71
N ILE A 11 26.23 34.70 28.38
CA ILE A 11 25.75 33.45 27.80
C ILE A 11 24.52 33.81 26.94
N ILE A 12 24.69 33.86 25.63
CA ILE A 12 23.59 33.97 24.68
C ILE A 12 22.94 32.55 24.65
N ALA A 13 21.84 32.37 25.34
CA ALA A 13 21.02 31.19 25.19
C ALA A 13 20.39 31.25 23.78
N THR A 14 20.86 30.41 22.88
CA THR A 14 20.10 30.13 21.62
C THR A 14 18.78 29.46 21.97
N PRO A 15 17.65 29.87 21.42
CA PRO A 15 16.42 29.13 21.58
C PRO A 15 16.67 27.72 21.03
N ALA A 16 16.51 26.71 21.87
CA ALA A 16 16.40 25.35 21.39
C ALA A 16 15.09 25.27 20.59
N LEU A 17 15.17 25.12 19.27
CA LEU A 17 14.02 24.72 18.48
C LEU A 17 13.59 23.33 19.00
N ALA A 18 12.28 23.11 19.12
CA ALA A 18 11.78 21.79 19.48
C ALA A 18 12.08 20.84 18.32
N ASP A 19 12.40 19.59 18.63
CA ASP A 19 12.59 18.56 17.62
C ASP A 19 11.33 18.44 16.75
N PRO A 20 11.47 18.20 15.42
CA PRO A 20 10.33 18.09 14.52
C PRO A 20 9.43 16.93 14.92
N LYS A 21 8.13 17.18 14.92
CA LYS A 21 7.09 16.15 15.16
C LYS A 21 6.86 15.39 13.87
N VAL A 22 7.40 14.20 13.77
CA VAL A 22 7.36 13.36 12.57
C VAL A 22 6.45 12.16 12.78
N ILE A 23 5.64 11.85 11.77
CA ILE A 23 4.77 10.68 11.73
C ILE A 23 5.22 9.75 10.61
N ALA A 24 5.11 8.45 10.86
CA ALA A 24 5.20 7.40 9.85
C ALA A 24 4.00 6.45 9.96
N ASP A 25 3.46 6.03 8.82
CA ASP A 25 2.29 5.16 8.76
C ASP A 25 2.57 3.72 9.20
N LEU A 26 3.61 3.10 8.63
CA LEU A 26 3.93 1.67 8.78
C LEU A 26 5.26 1.46 9.52
N PRO A 27 5.45 0.29 10.19
CA PRO A 27 6.68 -0.03 10.90
C PRO A 27 7.96 0.08 10.06
N PRO A 28 8.02 -0.39 8.78
CA PRO A 28 9.20 -0.22 7.93
C PRO A 28 9.53 1.26 7.67
N VAL A 29 8.52 2.09 7.34
CA VAL A 29 8.69 3.53 7.13
C VAL A 29 9.16 4.21 8.41
N HIS A 30 8.51 3.89 9.55
CA HIS A 30 8.91 4.39 10.85
C HIS A 30 10.37 4.06 11.16
N SER A 31 10.84 2.86 10.82
CA SER A 31 12.22 2.47 11.05
C SER A 31 13.21 3.29 10.23
N LEU A 32 12.91 3.58 8.95
CA LEU A 32 13.76 4.41 8.11
C LEU A 32 13.82 5.85 8.65
N VAL A 33 12.68 6.43 9.02
CA VAL A 33 12.63 7.76 9.64
C VAL A 33 13.41 7.77 10.97
N ALA A 34 13.23 6.75 11.82
CA ALA A 34 13.93 6.63 13.10
C ALA A 34 15.46 6.53 12.94
N GLN A 35 15.94 5.87 11.87
CA GLN A 35 17.37 5.84 11.55
C GLN A 35 17.91 7.23 11.24
N VAL A 36 17.19 8.01 10.43
CA VAL A 36 17.62 9.37 10.06
C VAL A 36 17.55 10.31 11.27
N MET A 37 16.54 10.18 12.13
CA MET A 37 16.33 11.01 13.31
C MET A 37 17.19 10.61 14.53
N GLU A 38 18.04 9.59 14.43
CA GLU A 38 18.83 9.10 15.57
C GLU A 38 19.67 10.21 16.19
N GLY A 39 19.53 10.39 17.51
CA GLY A 39 20.22 11.43 18.27
C GLY A 39 19.55 12.81 18.26
N VAL A 40 18.46 12.99 17.49
CA VAL A 40 17.68 14.23 17.46
C VAL A 40 16.27 14.01 18.04
N GLY A 41 15.51 13.05 17.49
CA GLY A 41 14.14 12.81 17.91
C GLY A 41 13.69 11.38 17.64
N THR A 42 12.38 11.15 17.81
CA THR A 42 11.77 9.84 17.55
C THR A 42 10.44 10.04 16.81
N PRO A 43 10.23 9.43 15.65
CA PRO A 43 8.97 9.53 14.93
C PRO A 43 7.84 8.79 15.65
N THR A 44 6.61 9.17 15.36
CA THR A 44 5.39 8.49 15.83
C THR A 44 4.93 7.49 14.79
N LEU A 45 4.72 6.23 15.18
CA LEU A 45 4.15 5.19 14.32
C LEU A 45 2.61 5.22 14.41
N LEU A 46 1.92 5.19 13.25
CA LEU A 46 0.47 5.13 13.21
C LEU A 46 -0.09 3.71 13.29
N LEU A 47 0.48 2.76 12.55
CA LEU A 47 -0.03 1.39 12.58
C LEU A 47 0.26 0.73 13.92
N ASP A 48 -0.81 0.32 14.60
CA ASP A 48 -0.67 -0.45 15.82
C ASP A 48 -0.29 -1.92 15.56
N GLN A 49 0.27 -2.57 16.57
CA GLN A 49 0.52 -4.01 16.54
C GLN A 49 -0.78 -4.77 16.25
N GLY A 50 -0.76 -5.59 15.20
CA GLY A 50 -1.89 -6.41 14.75
C GLY A 50 -2.84 -5.73 13.77
N GLY A 51 -2.60 -4.48 13.36
CA GLY A 51 -3.31 -3.84 12.26
C GLY A 51 -2.80 -4.28 10.88
N SER A 52 -3.61 -4.13 9.84
CA SER A 52 -3.19 -4.26 8.44
C SER A 52 -2.94 -2.89 7.81
N GLY A 53 -1.90 -2.78 6.97
CA GLY A 53 -1.61 -1.56 6.22
C GLY A 53 -2.75 -1.17 5.28
N HIS A 54 -3.37 -2.15 4.62
CA HIS A 54 -4.48 -1.95 3.67
C HIS A 54 -5.77 -1.42 4.32
N SER A 55 -5.94 -1.60 5.62
CA SER A 55 -7.13 -1.16 6.37
C SER A 55 -6.83 -0.14 7.47
N LEU A 56 -5.66 0.52 7.40
CA LEU A 56 -5.25 1.51 8.37
C LEU A 56 -6.19 2.72 8.36
N SER A 57 -6.72 3.06 9.55
CA SER A 57 -7.56 4.24 9.77
C SER A 57 -7.17 4.93 11.06
N LEU A 58 -7.29 6.27 11.11
CA LEU A 58 -6.85 7.06 12.26
C LEU A 58 -7.82 6.94 13.43
N ARG A 59 -7.29 6.63 14.61
CA ARG A 59 -7.97 6.84 15.88
C ARG A 59 -7.92 8.31 16.30
N PRO A 60 -8.79 8.76 17.21
CA PRO A 60 -8.81 10.17 17.63
C PRO A 60 -7.44 10.70 18.11
N SER A 61 -6.66 9.89 18.83
CA SER A 61 -5.31 10.29 19.28
C SER A 61 -4.32 10.42 18.13
N GLN A 62 -4.42 9.56 17.11
CA GLN A 62 -3.60 9.61 15.90
C GLN A 62 -3.98 10.78 15.01
N ALA A 63 -5.29 11.09 14.90
CA ALA A 63 -5.77 12.28 14.21
C ALA A 63 -5.24 13.55 14.88
N SER A 64 -5.21 13.61 16.23
CA SER A 64 -4.62 14.74 16.95
C SER A 64 -3.11 14.84 16.69
N ALA A 65 -2.40 13.71 16.65
CA ALA A 65 -0.98 13.70 16.33
C ALA A 65 -0.72 14.21 14.90
N ALA A 66 -1.55 13.81 13.93
CA ALA A 66 -1.45 14.28 12.54
C ALA A 66 -1.67 15.80 12.40
N GLN A 67 -2.59 16.38 13.21
CA GLN A 67 -2.80 17.83 13.24
C GLN A 67 -1.63 18.62 13.82
N GLU A 68 -0.84 17.98 14.66
CA GLU A 68 0.32 18.60 15.34
C GLU A 68 1.66 18.27 14.66
N ALA A 69 1.64 17.42 13.62
CA ALA A 69 2.85 17.01 12.94
C ALA A 69 3.43 18.13 12.08
N ASP A 70 4.75 18.14 11.97
CA ASP A 70 5.50 18.97 11.03
C ASP A 70 5.71 18.20 9.70
N LEU A 71 5.97 16.89 9.79
CA LEU A 71 6.20 15.98 8.66
C LEU A 71 5.42 14.68 8.82
N ILE A 72 4.85 14.19 7.71
CA ILE A 72 4.17 12.89 7.65
C ILE A 72 4.73 12.11 6.47
N PHE A 73 5.38 10.98 6.75
CA PHE A 73 5.85 10.02 5.75
C PHE A 73 4.90 8.83 5.72
N TRP A 74 4.36 8.52 4.55
CA TRP A 74 3.48 7.37 4.36
C TRP A 74 3.68 6.74 2.99
N ILE A 75 3.28 5.49 2.82
CA ILE A 75 3.43 4.82 1.52
C ILE A 75 2.59 5.53 0.46
N GLY A 76 1.34 5.82 0.73
CA GLY A 76 0.44 6.47 -0.20
C GLY A 76 -0.95 5.84 -0.22
N PRO A 77 -1.88 6.40 -1.06
CA PRO A 77 -3.27 5.96 -1.10
C PRO A 77 -3.43 4.52 -1.64
N ALA A 78 -2.51 4.02 -2.46
CA ALA A 78 -2.54 2.64 -2.93
C ALA A 78 -2.42 1.62 -1.79
N MET A 79 -1.65 1.94 -0.73
CA MET A 79 -1.52 1.09 0.46
C MET A 79 -2.61 1.37 1.48
N SER A 80 -2.86 2.63 1.78
CA SER A 80 -3.75 3.05 2.86
C SER A 80 -4.75 4.10 2.39
N PRO A 81 -5.74 3.74 1.55
CA PRO A 81 -6.67 4.71 0.93
C PRO A 81 -7.51 5.48 1.96
N ALA A 82 -7.75 4.90 3.14
CA ALA A 82 -8.49 5.56 4.21
C ALA A 82 -7.71 6.71 4.89
N LEU A 83 -6.40 6.85 4.65
CA LEU A 83 -5.58 7.95 5.17
C LEU A 83 -5.54 9.18 4.26
N GLU A 84 -5.89 9.07 2.98
CA GLU A 84 -5.78 10.14 2.00
C GLU A 84 -6.52 11.41 2.46
N LYS A 85 -7.85 11.32 2.63
CA LYS A 85 -8.65 12.47 3.10
C LYS A 85 -8.27 12.98 4.49
N PRO A 86 -8.02 12.13 5.51
CA PRO A 86 -7.46 12.60 6.77
C PRO A 86 -6.18 13.41 6.61
N PHE A 87 -5.21 12.97 5.81
CA PHE A 87 -3.96 13.71 5.65
C PHE A 87 -4.14 15.01 4.86
N GLU A 88 -5.04 15.07 3.88
CA GLU A 88 -5.41 16.32 3.21
C GLU A 88 -6.02 17.35 4.16
N THR A 89 -6.84 16.91 5.12
CA THR A 89 -7.61 17.82 5.99
C THR A 89 -6.96 18.09 7.34
N LEU A 90 -6.31 17.10 7.94
CA LEU A 90 -5.68 17.21 9.26
C LEU A 90 -4.21 17.64 9.14
N GLY A 91 -3.57 17.31 8.03
CA GLY A 91 -2.19 17.65 7.73
C GLY A 91 -2.01 19.02 7.07
N GLU A 92 -2.98 19.96 7.16
CA GLU A 92 -2.87 21.28 6.54
C GLU A 92 -1.59 22.07 6.94
N ASN A 93 -1.04 21.79 8.13
CA ASN A 93 0.18 22.40 8.62
C ASN A 93 1.42 21.49 8.50
N ALA A 94 1.22 20.23 8.14
CA ALA A 94 2.29 19.26 7.96
C ALA A 94 2.71 19.17 6.50
N HIS A 95 3.99 18.93 6.23
CA HIS A 95 4.41 18.47 4.91
C HIS A 95 4.17 16.97 4.82
N VAL A 96 3.24 16.56 3.93
CA VAL A 96 2.82 15.16 3.76
C VAL A 96 3.51 14.57 2.53
N ILE A 97 4.33 13.55 2.73
CA ILE A 97 5.15 12.91 1.71
C ILE A 97 4.65 11.49 1.45
N ALA A 98 4.09 11.25 0.26
CA ALA A 98 3.74 9.92 -0.22
C ALA A 98 4.97 9.27 -0.86
N LEU A 99 5.54 8.27 -0.19
CA LEU A 99 6.81 7.66 -0.58
C LEU A 99 6.72 6.85 -1.87
N MET A 100 5.56 6.26 -2.17
CA MET A 100 5.35 5.51 -3.38
C MET A 100 5.46 6.38 -4.64
N THR A 101 5.02 7.64 -4.56
CA THR A 101 5.09 8.62 -5.66
C THR A 101 6.31 9.54 -5.60
N ALA A 102 7.23 9.31 -4.64
CA ALA A 102 8.44 10.10 -4.51
C ALA A 102 9.40 9.83 -5.68
N PRO A 103 10.10 10.87 -6.18
CA PRO A 103 11.06 10.70 -7.28
C PRO A 103 12.09 9.61 -7.01
N GLY A 104 12.32 8.74 -8.00
CA GLY A 104 13.27 7.63 -7.91
C GLY A 104 12.76 6.40 -7.16
N THR A 105 11.51 6.37 -6.69
CA THR A 105 10.88 5.16 -6.16
C THR A 105 10.61 4.17 -7.31
N LEU A 106 11.14 2.95 -7.19
CA LEU A 106 10.84 1.85 -8.10
C LEU A 106 9.42 1.37 -7.87
N ILE A 107 8.65 1.24 -8.94
CA ILE A 107 7.27 0.73 -8.91
C ILE A 107 7.22 -0.57 -9.72
N ILE A 108 6.44 -1.53 -9.27
CA ILE A 108 6.09 -2.76 -9.99
C ILE A 108 4.60 -2.71 -10.28
N ASP A 109 4.24 -2.76 -11.56
CA ASP A 109 2.87 -2.95 -12.00
C ASP A 109 2.48 -4.42 -11.83
N THR A 110 1.24 -4.67 -11.44
CA THR A 110 0.75 -6.05 -11.31
C THR A 110 0.64 -6.78 -12.65
N ALA A 111 0.62 -6.05 -13.76
CA ALA A 111 0.61 -6.58 -15.12
C ALA A 111 2.01 -6.88 -15.65
N ASP A 112 3.04 -6.18 -15.16
CA ASP A 112 4.43 -6.29 -15.59
C ASP A 112 5.33 -6.75 -14.45
N SER A 113 6.29 -7.63 -14.75
CA SER A 113 7.22 -8.15 -13.74
C SER A 113 8.48 -7.28 -13.58
N GLU A 114 8.62 -6.21 -14.37
CA GLU A 114 9.81 -5.35 -14.39
C GLU A 114 9.54 -4.04 -13.65
N PRO A 115 10.43 -3.63 -12.72
CA PRO A 115 10.27 -2.37 -11.97
C PRO A 115 10.59 -1.15 -12.86
N HIS A 116 9.84 -0.05 -12.70
CA HIS A 116 10.07 1.24 -13.36
C HIS A 116 10.04 2.41 -12.35
N THR A 117 10.46 3.60 -12.78
CA THR A 117 10.45 4.82 -11.95
C THR A 117 9.56 5.87 -12.59
N HIS A 118 8.79 6.60 -11.78
CA HIS A 118 8.15 7.84 -12.21
C HIS A 118 9.18 8.96 -12.22
N ASP A 119 9.89 9.12 -13.34
CA ASP A 119 10.68 10.32 -13.56
C ASP A 119 9.78 11.39 -14.18
N GLY A 120 9.56 12.48 -13.47
CA GLY A 120 8.79 13.61 -13.99
C GLY A 120 9.36 14.14 -15.30
N GLU A 121 8.53 14.15 -16.34
CA GLU A 121 8.68 14.86 -17.60
C GLU A 121 9.96 14.58 -18.43
N GLU A 122 9.97 13.47 -19.18
CA GLU A 122 10.59 13.51 -20.51
C GLU A 122 9.66 12.83 -21.53
N GLY A 123 9.26 13.62 -22.55
CA GLY A 123 8.29 13.22 -23.54
C GLY A 123 8.73 11.99 -24.35
N HIS A 124 7.85 11.02 -24.43
CA HIS A 124 8.01 9.91 -25.36
C HIS A 124 7.67 10.38 -26.77
N ASP A 125 8.69 10.46 -27.63
CA ASP A 125 8.51 10.61 -29.07
C ASP A 125 7.91 9.30 -29.60
N HIS A 126 6.63 9.32 -29.95
CA HIS A 126 5.97 8.24 -30.66
C HIS A 126 6.38 8.29 -32.15
N GLU A 127 7.17 7.32 -32.59
CA GLU A 127 7.35 7.08 -34.03
C GLU A 127 6.04 6.56 -34.63
N ASP A 128 5.56 7.30 -35.64
CA ASP A 128 4.39 7.01 -36.45
C ASP A 128 4.44 5.60 -37.07
N HIS A 129 3.60 4.69 -36.57
CA HIS A 129 3.29 3.47 -37.28
C HIS A 129 2.14 3.71 -38.26
N ALA A 130 2.48 3.70 -39.57
CA ALA A 130 1.56 3.83 -40.68
C ALA A 130 0.48 2.75 -40.64
N GLU A 131 -0.76 3.19 -40.80
CA GLU A 131 -1.97 2.37 -40.96
C GLU A 131 -1.90 1.48 -42.19
N GLU A 132 -1.99 0.17 -42.02
CA GLU A 132 -2.47 -0.73 -43.06
C GLU A 132 -3.95 -1.08 -42.76
N GLY A 133 -4.81 -0.49 -43.58
CA GLY A 133 -6.26 -0.70 -43.52
C GLY A 133 -6.65 -2.14 -43.87
N HIS A 134 -7.42 -2.76 -43.01
CA HIS A 134 -8.14 -3.99 -43.27
C HIS A 134 -9.64 -3.68 -43.41
N ASP A 135 -10.13 -3.70 -44.65
CA ASP A 135 -11.56 -3.70 -44.98
C ASP A 135 -12.15 -5.05 -44.57
N HIS A 136 -13.10 -5.05 -43.66
CA HIS A 136 -13.97 -6.19 -43.38
C HIS A 136 -15.39 -5.86 -43.83
N ASP A 137 -15.81 -6.42 -44.96
CA ASP A 137 -17.19 -6.48 -45.42
C ASP A 137 -17.97 -7.47 -44.50
N HIS A 138 -18.96 -7.00 -43.80
CA HIS A 138 -19.95 -7.85 -43.11
C HIS A 138 -21.28 -7.84 -43.87
N ASP A 139 -21.57 -8.94 -44.54
CA ASP A 139 -22.90 -9.27 -45.06
C ASP A 139 -23.80 -9.65 -43.89
N HIS A 140 -24.93 -8.94 -43.73
CA HIS A 140 -25.99 -9.28 -42.83
C HIS A 140 -27.06 -10.10 -43.56
N GLU A 141 -27.14 -11.39 -43.23
CA GLU A 141 -28.33 -12.20 -43.58
C GLU A 141 -29.38 -12.10 -42.49
N GLU A 142 -30.60 -11.76 -42.93
CA GLU A 142 -31.81 -11.69 -42.09
C GLU A 142 -32.26 -13.11 -41.70
N HIS A 143 -32.42 -13.35 -40.41
CA HIS A 143 -33.17 -14.54 -39.92
C HIS A 143 -34.45 -14.13 -39.23
N ALA A 144 -35.54 -14.77 -39.80
CA ALA A 144 -36.95 -14.63 -39.40
C ALA A 144 -37.21 -15.17 -37.99
N GLU A 145 -38.22 -14.56 -37.38
CA GLU A 145 -38.82 -14.87 -36.09
C GLU A 145 -39.47 -16.28 -36.06
N GLU A 146 -39.16 -17.04 -35.01
CA GLU A 146 -40.10 -18.10 -34.54
C GLU A 146 -40.34 -17.88 -33.02
N GLY A 147 -41.64 -17.64 -32.71
CA GLY A 147 -42.11 -17.44 -31.34
C GLY A 147 -42.20 -18.77 -30.60
N HIS A 148 -41.87 -18.71 -29.32
CA HIS A 148 -42.15 -19.77 -28.37
C HIS A 148 -43.07 -19.24 -27.25
N ASP A 149 -44.29 -19.77 -27.23
CA ASP A 149 -45.25 -19.65 -26.15
C ASP A 149 -44.77 -20.46 -24.94
N HIS A 150 -44.73 -19.89 -23.76
CA HIS A 150 -44.61 -20.61 -22.51
C HIS A 150 -45.85 -20.38 -21.63
N ASP A 151 -46.60 -21.45 -21.46
CA ASP A 151 -47.69 -21.56 -20.51
C ASP A 151 -47.15 -21.54 -19.07
N HIS A 152 -47.73 -20.69 -18.23
CA HIS A 152 -47.51 -20.69 -16.79
C HIS A 152 -48.65 -21.39 -16.08
N ASP A 153 -48.38 -22.54 -15.49
CA ASP A 153 -49.25 -23.21 -14.56
C ASP A 153 -49.21 -22.57 -13.17
N GLU A 154 -50.44 -22.37 -12.66
CA GLU A 154 -50.74 -21.82 -11.34
C GLU A 154 -50.36 -22.80 -10.23
N HIS A 155 -49.69 -22.32 -9.18
CA HIS A 155 -49.65 -22.98 -7.89
C HIS A 155 -50.17 -22.05 -6.78
N ALA A 156 -51.21 -22.59 -6.11
CA ALA A 156 -51.98 -21.99 -5.03
C ALA A 156 -51.22 -21.92 -3.70
N GLU A 157 -51.45 -20.86 -3.04
CA GLU A 157 -51.56 -20.49 -1.63
C GLU A 157 -51.29 -21.57 -0.56
N GLU A 158 -50.42 -21.28 0.40
CA GLU A 158 -50.64 -21.58 1.81
C GLU A 158 -50.19 -20.42 2.67
N GLY A 159 -51.13 -19.87 3.45
CA GLY A 159 -50.95 -18.73 4.31
C GLY A 159 -50.28 -19.10 5.64
N HIS A 160 -49.58 -18.13 6.17
CA HIS A 160 -49.23 -18.10 7.59
C HIS A 160 -49.62 -16.75 8.19
N ASP A 161 -50.61 -16.80 9.10
CA ASP A 161 -51.06 -15.74 9.98
C ASP A 161 -49.96 -15.43 11.01
N HIS A 162 -49.63 -14.18 11.17
CA HIS A 162 -49.05 -13.65 12.39
C HIS A 162 -49.75 -12.36 12.78
N ASP A 163 -50.55 -12.47 13.87
CA ASP A 163 -51.13 -11.38 14.63
C ASP A 163 -50.03 -10.52 15.25
N HIS A 164 -50.10 -9.21 15.07
CA HIS A 164 -49.55 -8.26 16.00
C HIS A 164 -50.46 -7.06 16.22
N ASP A 165 -50.78 -6.88 17.49
CA ASP A 165 -51.67 -5.92 18.10
C ASP A 165 -51.32 -4.44 17.82
N LYS A 166 -52.38 -3.72 17.70
CA LYS A 166 -52.71 -2.30 17.76
C LYS A 166 -51.80 -1.42 18.65
N HIS A 167 -51.36 -0.32 18.11
CA HIS A 167 -51.39 0.96 18.82
C HIS A 167 -51.91 2.06 17.91
N ALA A 168 -52.85 2.83 18.46
CA ALA A 168 -53.61 3.89 17.82
C ALA A 168 -52.88 5.25 17.88
N GLU A 169 -53.15 6.02 16.82
CA GLU A 169 -53.45 7.44 16.75
C GLU A 169 -52.42 8.48 17.25
N GLU A 170 -52.02 9.38 16.38
CA GLU A 170 -52.52 10.74 16.31
C GLU A 170 -52.10 11.38 14.97
N GLY A 171 -53.08 12.06 14.35
CA GLY A 171 -52.95 12.67 13.05
C GLY A 171 -52.34 14.07 13.08
N HIS A 172 -51.75 14.45 11.98
CA HIS A 172 -51.60 15.87 11.62
C HIS A 172 -51.89 16.05 10.13
N ASP A 173 -52.98 16.75 9.88
CA ASP A 173 -53.31 17.39 8.60
C ASP A 173 -52.32 18.53 8.38
N ASP A 174 -51.76 18.67 7.20
CA ASP A 174 -51.38 19.96 6.63
C ASP A 174 -51.33 19.91 5.09
N ASP A 175 -52.19 20.73 4.50
CA ASP A 175 -52.32 21.08 3.11
C ASP A 175 -51.01 21.69 2.53
N HIS A 176 -50.56 21.21 1.38
CA HIS A 176 -49.76 22.06 0.49
C HIS A 176 -50.18 21.95 -0.97
N ALA A 177 -50.60 23.13 -1.42
CA ALA A 177 -51.03 23.45 -2.74
C ALA A 177 -49.97 23.29 -3.83
N ALA A 178 -50.48 23.02 -5.02
CA ALA A 178 -49.81 22.94 -6.31
C ALA A 178 -48.81 24.08 -6.61
N HIS A 179 -47.66 23.69 -7.14
CA HIS A 179 -46.79 24.60 -7.91
C HIS A 179 -46.60 24.09 -9.33
N ALA A 180 -46.76 25.05 -10.24
CA ALA A 180 -46.76 24.91 -11.68
C ALA A 180 -45.38 24.50 -12.24
N GLU A 181 -45.44 23.78 -13.35
CA GLU A 181 -44.32 23.43 -14.22
C GLU A 181 -43.72 24.69 -14.85
N GLU A 182 -42.44 24.94 -14.65
CA GLU A 182 -41.64 25.77 -15.52
C GLU A 182 -40.59 24.91 -16.23
N ALA A 183 -40.67 24.96 -17.56
CA ALA A 183 -39.76 24.34 -18.48
C ALA A 183 -38.36 24.98 -18.38
N HIS A 184 -37.34 24.16 -18.13
CA HIS A 184 -35.96 24.60 -18.28
C HIS A 184 -35.45 24.21 -19.65
N ASP A 185 -35.02 25.22 -20.40
CA ASP A 185 -34.32 25.19 -21.67
C ASP A 185 -33.01 24.41 -21.51
N ASP A 186 -32.85 23.36 -22.30
CA ASP A 186 -31.60 22.59 -22.44
C ASP A 186 -30.58 23.45 -23.20
N GLN A 187 -29.59 24.00 -22.47
CA GLN A 187 -28.38 24.51 -23.09
C GLN A 187 -27.35 23.37 -23.12
N ASP A 188 -27.14 22.84 -24.30
CA ASP A 188 -26.03 21.95 -24.63
C ASP A 188 -24.69 22.66 -24.33
N HIS A 189 -24.03 22.27 -23.26
CA HIS A 189 -22.63 22.57 -23.02
C HIS A 189 -21.80 21.43 -23.60
N ASP A 190 -21.29 21.66 -24.82
CA ASP A 190 -20.17 20.90 -25.37
C ASP A 190 -18.95 21.09 -24.44
N HIS A 191 -18.75 20.16 -23.51
CA HIS A 191 -17.47 19.97 -22.86
C HIS A 191 -16.59 19.17 -23.81
N ALA A 192 -15.63 19.87 -24.45
CA ALA A 192 -14.50 19.22 -25.05
C ALA A 192 -13.78 18.45 -23.93
N GLU A 193 -13.92 17.12 -23.93
CA GLU A 193 -13.10 16.24 -23.11
C GLU A 193 -11.70 16.31 -23.71
N ASP A 194 -10.80 17.06 -23.03
CA ASP A 194 -9.38 16.88 -23.20
C ASP A 194 -9.08 15.46 -22.70
N GLY A 195 -8.99 14.54 -23.66
CA GLY A 195 -8.58 13.17 -23.41
C GLY A 195 -7.14 13.18 -22.90
N HIS A 196 -6.98 13.13 -21.60
CA HIS A 196 -5.74 12.64 -21.00
C HIS A 196 -5.74 11.14 -21.26
N ASP A 197 -4.91 10.69 -22.19
CA ASP A 197 -4.56 9.28 -22.35
C ASP A 197 -3.89 8.83 -21.04
N HIS A 198 -4.71 8.42 -20.07
CA HIS A 198 -4.23 7.62 -18.97
C HIS A 198 -3.85 6.27 -19.58
N HIS A 199 -2.57 6.06 -19.79
CA HIS A 199 -2.07 4.72 -19.99
C HIS A 199 -2.60 3.92 -18.79
N ASP A 200 -3.45 2.93 -19.08
CA ASP A 200 -4.03 2.02 -18.09
C ASP A 200 -2.91 1.08 -17.64
N HIS A 201 -1.98 1.64 -16.83
CA HIS A 201 -1.04 0.85 -16.06
C HIS A 201 -1.91 0.07 -15.09
N GLY A 202 -1.76 -1.25 -15.02
CA GLY A 202 -2.45 -2.07 -14.05
C GLY A 202 -2.23 -1.53 -12.62
N PRO A 203 -2.99 -1.99 -11.61
CA PRO A 203 -2.81 -1.48 -10.26
C PRO A 203 -1.35 -1.70 -9.82
N GLU A 204 -0.72 -0.64 -9.35
CA GLU A 204 0.64 -0.64 -8.82
C GLU A 204 0.72 -1.45 -7.52
N ASP A 205 1.76 -2.25 -7.35
CA ASP A 205 1.97 -3.00 -6.11
C ASP A 205 2.40 -2.04 -4.98
N PRO A 206 1.59 -1.90 -3.91
CA PRO A 206 1.89 -0.94 -2.84
C PRO A 206 2.95 -1.42 -1.84
N HIS A 207 3.49 -2.65 -1.95
CA HIS A 207 4.48 -3.21 -1.02
C HIS A 207 5.91 -2.72 -1.30
N VAL A 208 6.03 -1.47 -1.73
CA VAL A 208 7.25 -0.79 -2.21
C VAL A 208 8.40 -0.76 -1.20
N TRP A 209 8.11 -0.87 0.12
CA TRP A 209 9.16 -0.90 1.16
C TRP A 209 9.99 -2.19 1.15
N LEU A 210 9.52 -3.23 0.48
CA LEU A 210 10.26 -4.49 0.36
C LEU A 210 11.39 -4.43 -0.68
N SER A 211 11.52 -3.31 -1.40
CA SER A 211 12.69 -2.96 -2.19
C SER A 211 13.77 -2.27 -1.33
N PRO A 212 14.95 -2.87 -1.15
CA PRO A 212 16.08 -2.18 -0.51
C PRO A 212 16.50 -0.90 -1.25
N GLU A 213 16.33 -0.84 -2.57
CA GLU A 213 16.62 0.32 -3.40
C GLU A 213 15.69 1.49 -3.05
N ASN A 214 14.38 1.23 -2.92
CA ASN A 214 13.42 2.24 -2.47
C ASN A 214 13.76 2.75 -1.08
N ALA A 215 14.11 1.87 -0.15
CA ALA A 215 14.51 2.28 1.19
C ALA A 215 15.73 3.21 1.18
N LYS A 216 16.72 2.98 0.30
CA LYS A 216 17.88 3.87 0.16
C LYS A 216 17.49 5.23 -0.42
N THR A 217 16.63 5.25 -1.44
CA THR A 217 16.06 6.47 -2.02
C THR A 217 15.32 7.28 -0.95
N TRP A 218 14.47 6.62 -0.18
CA TRP A 218 13.70 7.28 0.88
C TRP A 218 14.55 7.78 2.04
N LEU A 219 15.60 7.08 2.43
CA LEU A 219 16.53 7.56 3.45
C LEU A 219 17.18 8.91 3.07
N ALA A 220 17.53 9.10 1.79
CA ALA A 220 18.05 10.35 1.29
C ALA A 220 16.96 11.44 1.29
N LEU A 221 15.76 11.14 0.81
CA LEU A 221 14.61 12.05 0.81
C LEU A 221 14.22 12.46 2.25
N ILE A 222 14.10 11.50 3.17
CA ILE A 222 13.77 11.78 4.57
C ILE A 222 14.79 12.72 5.21
N ALA A 223 16.07 12.55 4.90
CA ALA A 223 17.12 13.45 5.42
C ALA A 223 17.01 14.86 4.84
N GLU A 224 16.67 15.01 3.56
CA GLU A 224 16.43 16.28 2.90
C GLU A 224 15.25 17.01 3.52
N GLU A 225 14.11 16.36 3.65
CA GLU A 225 12.89 16.91 4.24
C GLU A 225 13.08 17.33 5.71
N LEU A 226 13.75 16.49 6.50
CA LEU A 226 14.07 16.81 7.88
C LEU A 226 15.03 17.99 7.98
N ALA A 227 16.03 18.09 7.09
CA ALA A 227 16.99 19.19 7.06
C ALA A 227 16.34 20.54 6.66
N GLU A 228 15.31 20.53 5.83
CA GLU A 228 14.54 21.73 5.49
C GLU A 228 13.74 22.26 6.70
N HIS A 229 13.15 21.35 7.48
CA HIS A 229 12.37 21.70 8.66
C HIS A 229 13.21 22.01 9.90
N ASP A 230 14.37 21.37 10.04
CA ASP A 230 15.28 21.53 11.16
C ASP A 230 16.75 21.68 10.65
N PRO A 231 17.10 22.87 10.12
CA PRO A 231 18.43 23.14 9.57
C PRO A 231 19.57 23.01 10.58
N ASP A 232 19.28 23.17 11.86
CA ASP A 232 20.31 23.08 12.93
C ASP A 232 20.83 21.63 13.06
N ASN A 233 20.02 20.63 12.75
CA ASN A 233 20.35 19.21 12.78
C ASN A 233 20.64 18.60 11.39
N ALA A 234 20.63 19.39 10.30
CA ALA A 234 20.79 18.93 8.93
C ALA A 234 22.00 18.00 8.72
N ALA A 235 23.16 18.36 9.28
CA ALA A 235 24.37 17.53 9.18
C ALA A 235 24.23 16.17 9.88
N THR A 236 23.44 16.09 10.95
CA THR A 236 23.14 14.83 11.67
C THR A 236 22.26 13.93 10.81
N TYR A 237 21.18 14.48 10.26
CA TYR A 237 20.27 13.74 9.37
C TYR A 237 20.99 13.18 8.14
N GLU A 238 21.81 14.02 7.47
CA GLU A 238 22.60 13.59 6.31
C GLU A 238 23.61 12.48 6.67
N SER A 239 24.29 12.62 7.82
CA SER A 239 25.24 11.59 8.30
C SER A 239 24.55 10.27 8.60
N ASN A 240 23.39 10.33 9.27
CA ASN A 240 22.61 9.16 9.65
C ASN A 240 22.06 8.45 8.41
N ALA A 241 21.49 9.17 7.45
CA ALA A 241 21.02 8.61 6.18
C ALA A 241 22.14 7.89 5.42
N LYS A 242 23.33 8.51 5.30
CA LYS A 242 24.48 7.86 4.65
C LYS A 242 24.91 6.57 5.35
N ALA A 243 24.89 6.55 6.67
CA ALA A 243 25.22 5.35 7.45
C ALA A 243 24.16 4.28 7.25
N ALA A 244 22.87 4.64 7.27
CA ALA A 244 21.76 3.71 7.05
C ALA A 244 21.80 3.11 5.63
N ILE A 245 22.05 3.90 4.60
CA ILE A 245 22.22 3.44 3.21
C ILE A 245 23.36 2.42 3.12
N ALA A 246 24.53 2.70 3.70
CA ALA A 246 25.65 1.77 3.69
C ALA A 246 25.34 0.44 4.42
N ASN A 247 24.53 0.50 5.49
CA ASN A 247 24.06 -0.69 6.19
C ASN A 247 23.13 -1.52 5.32
N ILE A 248 22.19 -0.88 4.58
CA ILE A 248 21.30 -1.56 3.65
C ILE A 248 22.08 -2.20 2.50
N ASP A 249 23.10 -1.51 1.94
CA ASP A 249 23.95 -2.09 0.89
C ASP A 249 24.66 -3.36 1.39
N THR A 250 25.19 -3.32 2.60
CA THR A 250 25.86 -4.46 3.22
C THR A 250 24.88 -5.64 3.44
N LEU A 251 23.69 -5.31 3.96
CA LEU A 251 22.63 -6.31 4.19
C LEU A 251 22.15 -6.94 2.88
N THR A 252 21.92 -6.11 1.86
CA THR A 252 21.48 -6.56 0.53
C THR A 252 22.46 -7.59 -0.06
N ALA A 253 23.77 -7.31 0.01
CA ALA A 253 24.79 -8.25 -0.45
C ALA A 253 24.81 -9.58 0.35
N GLN A 254 24.52 -9.52 1.66
CA GLN A 254 24.39 -10.73 2.50
C GLN A 254 23.17 -11.55 2.12
N ILE A 255 22.02 -10.90 1.91
CA ILE A 255 20.77 -11.54 1.49
C ILE A 255 20.95 -12.19 0.12
N GLU A 256 21.55 -11.50 -0.84
CA GLU A 256 21.84 -12.02 -2.18
C GLU A 256 22.68 -13.30 -2.11
N THR A 257 23.72 -13.31 -1.28
CA THR A 257 24.53 -14.51 -1.06
C THR A 257 23.73 -15.66 -0.44
N THR A 258 22.83 -15.34 0.49
CA THR A 258 21.98 -16.33 1.18
C THR A 258 20.97 -16.96 0.24
N LEU A 259 20.36 -16.15 -0.63
CA LEU A 259 19.26 -16.57 -1.50
C LEU A 259 19.70 -17.10 -2.87
N ALA A 260 20.94 -16.84 -3.31
CA ALA A 260 21.47 -17.31 -4.60
C ALA A 260 21.25 -18.83 -4.88
N PRO A 261 21.31 -19.76 -3.89
CA PRO A 261 21.04 -21.17 -4.13
C PRO A 261 19.57 -21.48 -4.50
N PHE A 262 18.67 -20.54 -4.29
CA PHE A 262 17.22 -20.71 -4.42
C PHE A 262 16.62 -19.93 -5.60
N GLU A 263 17.46 -19.31 -6.42
CA GLU A 263 17.06 -18.58 -7.63
C GLU A 263 16.11 -19.41 -8.51
N GLY A 264 14.98 -18.84 -8.87
CA GLY A 264 13.98 -19.46 -9.74
C GLY A 264 13.21 -20.64 -9.12
N ARG A 265 13.39 -20.95 -7.82
CA ARG A 265 12.57 -21.98 -7.16
C ARG A 265 11.15 -21.49 -6.93
N GLU A 266 10.20 -22.30 -7.39
CA GLU A 266 8.76 -22.01 -7.26
C GLU A 266 8.30 -22.23 -5.82
N TYR A 267 7.31 -21.41 -5.41
CA TYR A 267 6.70 -21.50 -4.10
C TYR A 267 5.28 -20.91 -4.13
N LEU A 268 4.52 -21.16 -3.08
CA LEU A 268 3.17 -20.66 -2.88
C LEU A 268 3.15 -19.58 -1.81
N ALA A 269 2.25 -18.62 -1.95
CA ALA A 269 1.98 -17.62 -0.92
C ALA A 269 0.47 -17.44 -0.71
N THR A 270 0.07 -17.06 0.49
CA THR A 270 -1.34 -16.75 0.75
C THR A 270 -1.76 -15.37 0.23
N HIS A 271 -0.79 -14.48 0.03
CA HIS A 271 -0.98 -13.12 -0.47
C HIS A 271 0.22 -12.71 -1.33
N ARG A 272 -0.02 -11.90 -2.38
CA ARG A 272 1.03 -11.41 -3.27
C ARG A 272 1.65 -10.12 -2.72
N ALA A 273 2.51 -10.22 -1.72
CA ALA A 273 3.11 -9.05 -1.06
C ALA A 273 4.60 -8.85 -1.37
N PHE A 274 5.30 -9.87 -1.89
CA PHE A 274 6.77 -9.88 -1.89
C PHE A 274 7.43 -9.59 -3.24
N ALA A 275 6.67 -9.10 -4.25
CA ALA A 275 7.17 -8.93 -5.61
C ALA A 275 8.45 -8.07 -5.71
N TYR A 276 8.57 -7.01 -4.92
CA TYR A 276 9.80 -6.20 -4.87
C TYR A 276 11.01 -6.96 -4.32
N PHE A 277 10.81 -7.78 -3.30
CA PHE A 277 11.86 -8.61 -2.72
C PHE A 277 12.23 -9.75 -3.68
N GLU A 278 11.25 -10.40 -4.28
CA GLU A 278 11.43 -11.45 -5.29
C GLU A 278 12.25 -10.94 -6.47
N ALA A 279 11.84 -9.82 -7.07
CA ALA A 279 12.55 -9.21 -8.20
C ALA A 279 14.00 -8.85 -7.85
N ARG A 280 14.22 -8.26 -6.66
CA ARG A 280 15.56 -7.84 -6.22
C ARG A 280 16.50 -9.00 -5.99
N PHE A 281 16.01 -10.13 -5.50
CA PHE A 281 16.83 -11.28 -5.13
C PHE A 281 16.68 -12.49 -6.06
N HIS A 282 16.11 -12.28 -7.25
CA HIS A 282 15.94 -13.27 -8.32
C HIS A 282 15.17 -14.54 -7.88
N LEU A 283 14.26 -14.39 -6.95
CA LEU A 283 13.32 -15.45 -6.58
C LEU A 283 12.23 -15.59 -7.65
N ALA A 284 11.62 -16.75 -7.77
CA ALA A 284 10.44 -16.91 -8.62
C ALA A 284 9.29 -16.07 -8.06
N PRO A 285 8.44 -15.48 -8.92
CA PRO A 285 7.21 -14.85 -8.47
C PRO A 285 6.31 -15.83 -7.72
N ALA A 286 5.70 -15.39 -6.60
CA ALA A 286 4.78 -16.22 -5.84
C ALA A 286 3.58 -16.67 -6.67
N GLN A 287 3.22 -17.97 -6.61
CA GLN A 287 1.89 -18.42 -6.96
C GLN A 287 0.98 -18.17 -5.74
N ALA A 288 0.21 -17.08 -5.75
CA ALA A 288 -0.49 -16.59 -4.58
C ALA A 288 -2.01 -16.86 -4.64
N LEU A 289 -2.60 -17.18 -3.45
CA LEU A 289 -4.04 -17.39 -3.32
C LEU A 289 -4.84 -16.10 -3.54
N THR A 290 -4.28 -14.96 -3.10
CA THR A 290 -4.91 -13.66 -3.22
C THR A 290 -3.97 -12.67 -3.88
N GLY A 291 -4.54 -11.66 -4.56
CA GLY A 291 -3.78 -10.56 -5.15
C GLY A 291 -3.16 -9.63 -4.11
N ILE A 292 -2.70 -8.49 -4.57
CA ILE A 292 -2.03 -7.45 -3.77
C ILE A 292 -2.89 -6.86 -2.65
N ASP A 293 -4.22 -6.99 -2.72
CA ASP A 293 -5.14 -6.46 -1.70
C ASP A 293 -5.32 -7.38 -0.49
N GLY A 294 -4.77 -8.60 -0.53
CA GLY A 294 -4.94 -9.58 0.55
C GLY A 294 -6.38 -10.03 0.76
N GLY A 295 -7.24 -9.98 -0.27
CA GLY A 295 -8.65 -10.33 -0.21
C GLY A 295 -8.91 -11.81 0.12
N ALA A 296 -10.19 -12.23 0.16
CA ALA A 296 -10.53 -13.62 0.44
C ALA A 296 -10.21 -14.52 -0.77
N ALA A 297 -9.50 -15.63 -0.54
CA ALA A 297 -9.23 -16.64 -1.55
C ALA A 297 -10.54 -17.30 -2.03
N GLY A 298 -10.73 -17.36 -3.35
CA GLY A 298 -11.86 -18.09 -3.96
C GLY A 298 -11.58 -19.60 -4.06
N PRO A 299 -12.64 -20.42 -4.31
CA PRO A 299 -12.47 -21.87 -4.46
C PRO A 299 -11.48 -22.27 -5.56
N ARG A 300 -11.42 -21.48 -6.65
CA ARG A 300 -10.51 -21.74 -7.76
C ARG A 300 -9.03 -21.57 -7.35
N ALA A 301 -8.71 -20.48 -6.64
CA ALA A 301 -7.35 -20.26 -6.14
C ALA A 301 -6.90 -21.37 -5.17
N MET A 302 -7.83 -21.90 -4.37
CA MET A 302 -7.56 -23.04 -3.49
C MET A 302 -7.24 -24.31 -4.27
N GLU A 303 -7.89 -24.52 -5.42
CA GLU A 303 -7.60 -25.69 -6.29
C GLU A 303 -6.26 -25.53 -6.99
N GLU A 304 -5.97 -24.35 -7.55
CA GLU A 304 -4.67 -24.05 -8.20
C GLU A 304 -3.48 -24.27 -7.25
N VAL A 305 -3.60 -23.89 -5.98
CA VAL A 305 -2.58 -24.16 -4.97
C VAL A 305 -2.41 -25.66 -4.69
N ARG A 306 -3.52 -26.43 -4.69
CA ARG A 306 -3.44 -27.89 -4.52
C ARG A 306 -2.79 -28.58 -5.71
N GLU A 307 -3.12 -28.16 -6.93
CA GLU A 307 -2.49 -28.66 -8.15
C GLU A 307 -0.97 -28.37 -8.11
N ALA A 308 -0.56 -27.16 -7.75
CA ALA A 308 0.84 -26.80 -7.61
C ALA A 308 1.59 -27.64 -6.54
N ALA A 309 0.91 -27.97 -5.45
CA ALA A 309 1.46 -28.86 -4.43
C ALA A 309 1.59 -30.32 -4.92
N GLU A 310 0.67 -30.81 -5.76
CA GLU A 310 0.75 -32.11 -6.42
C GLU A 310 1.91 -32.16 -7.45
N ASP A 311 2.21 -31.02 -8.09
CA ASP A 311 3.32 -30.86 -9.02
C ASP A 311 4.70 -30.78 -8.31
N GLY A 312 4.70 -30.77 -6.98
CA GLY A 312 5.91 -30.93 -6.17
C GLY A 312 6.39 -29.67 -5.46
N ILE A 313 5.61 -28.57 -5.46
CA ILE A 313 5.90 -27.42 -4.63
C ILE A 313 5.63 -27.78 -3.16
N THR A 314 6.61 -27.50 -2.27
CA THR A 314 6.52 -27.81 -0.85
C THR A 314 6.49 -26.58 0.05
N CYS A 315 6.93 -25.44 -0.46
CA CYS A 315 7.05 -24.18 0.28
C CYS A 315 5.73 -23.37 0.18
N LEU A 316 5.13 -23.03 1.33
CA LEU A 316 3.98 -22.12 1.43
C LEU A 316 4.30 -20.99 2.40
N ILE A 317 4.38 -19.77 1.91
CA ILE A 317 4.47 -18.55 2.74
C ILE A 317 3.07 -18.12 3.18
N THR A 318 2.90 -17.95 4.49
CA THR A 318 1.64 -17.50 5.10
C THR A 318 1.85 -16.20 5.87
N GLU A 319 0.82 -15.36 5.94
CA GLU A 319 0.87 -14.05 6.54
C GLU A 319 -0.11 -13.91 7.72
N PRO A 320 0.05 -12.87 8.58
CA PRO A 320 -0.80 -12.68 9.76
C PRO A 320 -2.30 -12.58 9.48
N GLU A 321 -2.68 -12.07 8.31
CA GLU A 321 -4.05 -11.92 7.85
C GLU A 321 -4.69 -13.26 7.42
N THR A 322 -3.86 -14.28 7.19
CA THR A 322 -4.31 -15.60 6.77
C THR A 322 -4.87 -16.39 7.95
N LYS A 323 -6.13 -16.82 7.81
CA LYS A 323 -6.77 -17.63 8.87
C LYS A 323 -6.11 -19.00 8.99
N GLU A 324 -5.86 -19.45 10.23
CA GLU A 324 -5.32 -20.79 10.50
C GLU A 324 -6.11 -21.92 9.81
N ALA A 325 -7.43 -21.79 9.70
CA ALA A 325 -8.28 -22.75 9.02
C ALA A 325 -7.97 -22.84 7.51
N THR A 326 -7.62 -21.73 6.89
CA THR A 326 -7.19 -21.69 5.47
C THR A 326 -5.86 -22.42 5.31
N VAL A 327 -4.88 -22.14 6.17
CA VAL A 327 -3.58 -22.83 6.16
C VAL A 327 -3.75 -24.34 6.36
N ALA A 328 -4.57 -24.74 7.36
CA ALA A 328 -4.85 -26.14 7.61
C ALA A 328 -5.50 -26.84 6.39
N THR A 329 -6.42 -26.17 5.69
CA THR A 329 -7.06 -26.72 4.49
C THR A 329 -6.07 -26.90 3.34
N LEU A 330 -5.10 -25.98 3.18
CA LEU A 330 -4.09 -26.05 2.12
C LEU A 330 -3.04 -27.14 2.38
N THR A 331 -2.69 -27.35 3.64
CA THR A 331 -1.64 -28.31 4.03
C THR A 331 -2.19 -29.73 4.23
N GLU A 332 -3.50 -29.90 4.47
CA GLU A 332 -4.11 -31.18 4.71
C GLU A 332 -3.99 -32.12 3.49
N GLY A 333 -3.25 -33.22 3.66
CA GLY A 333 -3.05 -34.22 2.60
C GLY A 333 -2.08 -33.83 1.50
N THR A 334 -1.35 -32.73 1.65
CA THR A 334 -0.30 -32.25 0.74
C THR A 334 1.09 -32.38 1.39
N ALA A 335 2.15 -32.12 0.61
CA ALA A 335 3.53 -32.01 1.10
C ALA A 335 3.93 -30.57 1.48
N LEU A 336 2.96 -29.63 1.50
CA LEU A 336 3.22 -28.22 1.82
C LEU A 336 3.64 -28.04 3.27
N GLU A 337 4.73 -27.32 3.46
CA GLU A 337 5.20 -26.80 4.75
C GLU A 337 4.91 -25.29 4.81
N ALA A 338 4.10 -24.90 5.79
CA ALA A 338 3.72 -23.50 5.97
C ALA A 338 4.77 -22.74 6.80
N HIS A 339 5.27 -21.64 6.24
CA HIS A 339 6.23 -20.74 6.86
C HIS A 339 5.57 -19.38 7.07
N PHE A 340 5.52 -18.93 8.32
CA PHE A 340 4.94 -17.64 8.66
C PHE A 340 5.91 -16.49 8.35
N LEU A 341 5.41 -15.45 7.68
CA LEU A 341 6.17 -14.27 7.33
C LEU A 341 5.27 -13.02 7.36
N ASP A 342 5.65 -12.03 8.16
CA ASP A 342 4.95 -10.75 8.23
C ASP A 342 5.70 -9.69 7.40
N PRO A 343 5.13 -9.20 6.28
CA PRO A 343 5.78 -8.21 5.42
C PRO A 343 6.01 -6.85 6.09
N LEU A 344 5.32 -6.58 7.21
CA LEU A 344 5.50 -5.36 8.00
C LEU A 344 6.45 -5.54 9.19
N GLY A 345 6.75 -6.79 9.58
CA GLY A 345 7.59 -7.10 10.74
C GLY A 345 7.01 -6.56 12.04
N ARG A 346 5.70 -6.72 12.26
CA ARG A 346 4.99 -6.22 13.46
C ARG A 346 5.45 -6.90 14.75
N ASP A 347 6.06 -8.07 14.65
CA ASP A 347 6.67 -8.78 15.79
C ASP A 347 8.00 -8.16 16.23
N ILE A 348 8.61 -7.33 15.39
CA ILE A 348 9.87 -6.66 15.67
C ILE A 348 9.56 -5.36 16.41
N ALA A 349 10.32 -5.06 17.47
CA ALA A 349 10.15 -3.82 18.20
C ALA A 349 10.34 -2.61 17.27
N PRO A 350 9.43 -1.61 17.29
CA PRO A 350 9.60 -0.39 16.51
C PRO A 350 10.90 0.34 16.85
N GLY A 351 11.53 0.93 15.85
CA GLY A 351 12.79 1.68 16.02
C GLY A 351 13.76 1.49 14.85
N PRO A 352 14.96 2.05 14.96
CA PRO A 352 15.89 2.13 13.82
C PRO A 352 16.36 0.76 13.30
N GLN A 353 16.27 -0.31 14.09
CA GLN A 353 16.71 -1.66 13.67
C GLN A 353 15.60 -2.50 13.02
N GLN A 354 14.34 -2.05 13.08
CA GLN A 354 13.18 -2.86 12.65
C GLN A 354 13.29 -3.23 11.16
N TYR A 355 13.60 -2.28 10.27
CA TYR A 355 13.71 -2.54 8.83
C TYR A 355 14.81 -3.55 8.49
N THR A 356 15.97 -3.41 9.11
CA THR A 356 17.09 -4.35 8.90
C THR A 356 16.72 -5.77 9.35
N GLN A 357 16.09 -5.90 10.52
CA GLN A 357 15.62 -7.19 11.03
C GLN A 357 14.50 -7.77 10.18
N LEU A 358 13.59 -6.95 9.66
CA LEU A 358 12.54 -7.38 8.73
C LEU A 358 13.15 -8.06 7.49
N LEU A 359 14.06 -7.39 6.78
CA LEU A 359 14.69 -7.97 5.59
C LEU A 359 15.47 -9.25 5.91
N GLN A 360 16.14 -9.31 7.05
CA GLN A 360 16.85 -10.51 7.51
C GLN A 360 15.88 -11.68 7.77
N ASN A 361 14.75 -11.40 8.43
CA ASN A 361 13.72 -12.42 8.71
C ASN A 361 13.09 -12.92 7.40
N ILE A 362 12.80 -12.04 6.45
CA ILE A 362 12.29 -12.41 5.13
C ILE A 362 13.28 -13.37 4.45
N ALA A 363 14.55 -12.99 4.35
CA ALA A 363 15.58 -13.82 3.71
C ALA A 363 15.76 -15.17 4.39
N ALA A 364 15.74 -15.22 5.72
CA ALA A 364 15.86 -16.46 6.48
C ALA A 364 14.67 -17.39 6.26
N THR A 365 13.45 -16.84 6.23
CA THR A 365 12.22 -17.59 5.98
C THR A 365 12.20 -18.18 4.57
N TYR A 366 12.56 -17.41 3.54
CA TYR A 366 12.70 -17.92 2.18
C TYR A 366 13.77 -19.03 2.09
N ALA A 367 14.94 -18.79 2.68
CA ALA A 367 16.02 -19.81 2.67
C ALA A 367 15.62 -21.10 3.39
N ASP A 368 14.72 -21.02 4.38
CA ASP A 368 14.23 -22.21 5.09
C ASP A 368 13.11 -22.91 4.31
N CYS A 369 12.19 -22.17 3.75
CA CYS A 369 11.05 -22.67 2.98
C CYS A 369 11.47 -23.32 1.66
N LEU A 370 12.43 -22.72 0.96
CA LEU A 370 12.88 -23.15 -0.38
C LEU A 370 13.94 -24.27 -0.35
N LYS A 371 14.29 -24.85 0.79
CA LYS A 371 15.21 -26.00 0.87
C LYS A 371 14.60 -27.25 0.28
#